data_99fcf6a2b7de3cdb1b323934a2119c41
#
_entry.id   99fcf6a2b7de3cdb1b323934a2119c41
#
_cell.length_a   1.000
_cell.length_b   1.000
_cell.length_c   1.000
_cell.angle_alpha   90.00
_cell.angle_beta   90.00
_cell.angle_gamma   90.00
#
_symmetry.space_group_name_H-M   'P 1'
#
loop_
_entity.id
_entity.type
_entity.pdbx_description
1 polymer ?
#
loop_
_entity_poly.entity_id
_entity_poly.type
_entity_poly.pdbx_seq_one_letter_code
_entity_poly.pdbx_strand_id
1 'polypeptide(L)'
;MIPVNSLPERMERSNSVNKELNEDDIQRYKRHISLKEIGIPGQIKLKNSSVLFVGAGGLGSSSILYASAAGIGRIGIIDDDQVEKSNLQRQVIHNINELGKNKTDSAAKRILELNPNCDVKIFTERLNIKNVLQTIKDFDIVCDCSDNFGTRYLVNDACIILSKPLIFGSVQGFEGQLSVFNLNKNLSLIHISEPTRLTC
;
A
#
# COMPACT_ATOMS: atom_id res chain seq x y z
N MET A 1 17.69 5.25 14.51
CA MET A 1 18.65 4.97 13.42
C MET A 1 18.88 3.47 13.35
N ILE A 2 18.62 2.86 12.19
CA ILE A 2 18.87 1.42 11.95
C ILE A 2 20.36 1.32 11.55
N PRO A 3 21.17 0.43 12.14
CA PRO A 3 22.58 0.31 11.81
C PRO A 3 22.80 -0.12 10.36
N VAL A 4 23.68 0.58 9.65
CA VAL A 4 23.93 0.45 8.19
C VAL A 4 24.59 -0.88 7.77
N ASN A 5 25.05 -1.71 8.70
CA ASN A 5 25.82 -2.92 8.42
C ASN A 5 25.01 -4.19 8.14
N SER A 6 23.69 -4.08 7.87
CA SER A 6 22.83 -5.22 7.56
C SER A 6 22.12 -5.10 6.21
N LEU A 7 22.82 -4.61 5.17
CA LEU A 7 22.28 -4.61 3.81
C LEU A 7 22.25 -6.05 3.29
N PRO A 8 21.08 -6.64 3.04
CA PRO A 8 21.01 -7.89 2.31
C PRO A 8 21.39 -7.64 0.85
N GLU A 9 22.26 -8.52 0.30
CA GLU A 9 22.47 -8.63 -1.14
C GLU A 9 21.13 -8.69 -1.86
N ARG A 10 21.06 -8.07 -3.04
CA ARG A 10 19.89 -8.03 -3.91
C ARG A 10 19.39 -9.45 -4.16
N MET A 11 18.46 -9.93 -3.34
CA MET A 11 17.85 -11.24 -3.53
C MET A 11 17.12 -11.23 -4.87
N GLU A 12 17.58 -12.05 -5.79
CA GLU A 12 16.85 -12.39 -7.00
C GLU A 12 15.45 -12.90 -6.61
N ARG A 13 14.43 -12.38 -7.26
CA ARG A 13 13.02 -12.78 -7.04
C ARG A 13 12.94 -14.29 -7.28
N SER A 14 12.51 -15.03 -6.27
CA SER A 14 12.09 -16.42 -6.47
C SER A 14 11.04 -16.44 -7.60
N ASN A 15 11.21 -17.28 -8.61
CA ASN A 15 10.39 -17.50 -9.79
C ASN A 15 8.89 -17.21 -9.59
N SER A 16 8.47 -15.96 -9.71
CA SER A 16 7.07 -15.62 -9.90
C SER A 16 6.77 -15.84 -11.38
N VAL A 17 6.06 -16.93 -11.68
CA VAL A 17 5.46 -17.13 -13.00
C VAL A 17 4.69 -15.88 -13.35
N ASN A 18 5.10 -15.17 -14.42
CA ASN A 18 4.37 -14.01 -14.92
C ASN A 18 2.93 -14.44 -15.21
N LYS A 19 1.98 -13.88 -14.47
CA LYS A 19 0.56 -14.18 -14.65
C LYS A 19 0.07 -13.47 -15.90
N GLU A 20 -0.34 -14.22 -16.90
CA GLU A 20 -1.04 -13.70 -18.08
C GLU A 20 -2.51 -13.37 -17.76
N LEU A 21 -3.17 -12.58 -18.61
CA LEU A 21 -4.59 -12.31 -18.49
C LEU A 21 -5.37 -13.48 -19.07
N ASN A 22 -6.36 -13.97 -18.31
CA ASN A 22 -7.35 -14.92 -18.80
C ASN A 22 -8.58 -14.18 -19.35
N GLU A 23 -9.58 -14.92 -19.86
CA GLU A 23 -10.79 -14.34 -20.45
C GLU A 23 -11.62 -13.51 -19.45
N ASP A 24 -11.71 -13.95 -18.19
CA ASP A 24 -12.37 -13.21 -17.10
C ASP A 24 -11.67 -11.88 -16.82
N ASP A 25 -10.34 -11.88 -16.77
CA ASP A 25 -9.54 -10.65 -16.63
C ASP A 25 -9.78 -9.69 -17.79
N ILE A 26 -9.81 -10.20 -19.03
CA ILE A 26 -10.05 -9.38 -20.23
C ILE A 26 -11.43 -8.74 -20.16
N GLN A 27 -12.46 -9.49 -19.76
CA GLN A 27 -13.80 -8.98 -19.57
C GLN A 27 -13.87 -7.95 -18.46
N ARG A 28 -13.29 -8.24 -17.29
CA ARG A 28 -13.28 -7.37 -16.11
C ARG A 28 -12.58 -6.05 -16.38
N TYR A 29 -11.41 -6.10 -17.01
CA TYR A 29 -10.56 -4.93 -17.23
C TYR A 29 -10.69 -4.32 -18.62
N LYS A 30 -11.74 -4.64 -19.37
CA LYS A 30 -11.97 -4.16 -20.74
C LYS A 30 -11.80 -2.65 -20.89
N ARG A 31 -12.26 -1.87 -19.89
CA ARG A 31 -12.13 -0.40 -19.90
C ARG A 31 -10.69 0.08 -19.74
N HIS A 32 -9.90 -0.59 -18.89
CA HIS A 32 -8.47 -0.31 -18.76
C HIS A 32 -7.71 -0.69 -20.03
N ILE A 33 -8.00 -1.87 -20.58
CA ILE A 33 -7.36 -2.39 -21.80
C ILE A 33 -7.62 -1.49 -22.99
N SER A 34 -8.78 -0.81 -23.06
CA SER A 34 -9.11 0.12 -24.12
C SER A 34 -8.37 1.47 -24.03
N LEU A 35 -7.72 1.78 -22.90
CA LEU A 35 -6.90 2.98 -22.76
C LEU A 35 -5.51 2.72 -23.36
N LYS A 36 -5.09 3.58 -24.29
CA LYS A 36 -3.81 3.45 -24.99
C LYS A 36 -2.61 3.39 -24.05
N GLU A 37 -2.67 4.12 -22.94
CA GLU A 37 -1.62 4.25 -21.93
C GLU A 37 -1.51 3.01 -21.03
N ILE A 38 -2.55 2.21 -20.93
CA ILE A 38 -2.60 0.98 -20.13
C ILE A 38 -2.48 -0.24 -21.04
N GLY A 39 -3.48 -0.48 -21.87
CA GLY A 39 -3.55 -1.64 -22.75
C GLY A 39 -3.43 -2.99 -22.02
N ILE A 40 -3.25 -4.05 -22.79
CA ILE A 40 -2.95 -5.40 -22.26
C ILE A 40 -1.63 -5.41 -21.44
N PRO A 41 -0.51 -4.80 -21.93
CA PRO A 41 0.74 -4.81 -21.18
C PRO A 41 0.67 -4.12 -19.83
N GLY A 42 -0.06 -3.00 -19.72
CA GLY A 42 -0.28 -2.29 -18.46
C GLY A 42 -1.10 -3.11 -17.47
N GLN A 43 -2.17 -3.77 -17.94
CA GLN A 43 -2.98 -4.64 -17.07
C GLN A 43 -2.21 -5.88 -16.58
N ILE A 44 -1.34 -6.45 -17.41
CA ILE A 44 -0.42 -7.52 -16.99
C ILE A 44 0.53 -7.02 -15.90
N LYS A 45 1.06 -5.79 -16.02
CA LYS A 45 1.90 -5.20 -14.96
C LYS A 45 1.13 -5.05 -13.65
N LEU A 46 -0.11 -4.55 -13.68
CA LEU A 46 -0.97 -4.45 -12.48
C LEU A 46 -1.18 -5.82 -11.84
N LYS A 47 -1.54 -6.82 -12.62
CA LYS A 47 -1.77 -8.19 -12.15
C LYS A 47 -0.50 -8.84 -11.53
N ASN A 48 0.68 -8.46 -11.98
CA ASN A 48 1.95 -8.96 -11.47
C ASN A 48 2.58 -8.06 -10.39
N SER A 49 1.92 -6.96 -10.03
CA SER A 49 2.40 -6.03 -9.01
C SER A 49 1.90 -6.39 -7.62
N SER A 50 2.68 -6.03 -6.61
CA SER A 50 2.34 -6.18 -5.20
C SER A 50 2.44 -4.84 -4.47
N VAL A 51 1.39 -4.49 -3.70
CA VAL A 51 1.32 -3.22 -2.97
C VAL A 51 1.03 -3.49 -1.50
N LEU A 52 1.81 -2.91 -0.60
CA LEU A 52 1.54 -2.91 0.83
C LEU A 52 0.87 -1.60 1.23
N PHE A 53 -0.28 -1.70 1.89
CA PHE A 53 -0.96 -0.57 2.52
C PHE A 53 -0.68 -0.57 4.01
N VAL A 54 -0.09 0.51 4.50
CA VAL A 54 0.14 0.75 5.93
C VAL A 54 -1.01 1.58 6.46
N GLY A 55 -1.95 0.91 7.12
CA GLY A 55 -3.21 1.47 7.59
C GLY A 55 -4.41 1.19 6.68
N ALA A 56 -5.49 0.66 7.25
CA ALA A 56 -6.80 0.44 6.63
C ALA A 56 -7.86 1.45 7.11
N GLY A 57 -7.40 2.65 7.51
CA GLY A 57 -8.21 3.78 7.97
C GLY A 57 -8.90 4.53 6.83
N GLY A 58 -9.10 5.84 6.97
CA GLY A 58 -9.81 6.67 6.00
C GLY A 58 -9.18 6.67 4.61
N LEU A 59 -7.88 6.96 4.50
CA LEU A 59 -7.13 6.95 3.25
C LEU A 59 -6.94 5.53 2.71
N GLY A 60 -6.57 4.58 3.58
CA GLY A 60 -6.37 3.19 3.21
C GLY A 60 -7.64 2.56 2.65
N SER A 61 -8.81 2.84 3.22
CA SER A 61 -10.10 2.28 2.79
C SER A 61 -10.38 2.47 1.30
N SER A 62 -10.31 3.70 0.81
CA SER A 62 -10.56 4.00 -0.59
C SER A 62 -9.43 3.47 -1.48
N SER A 63 -8.18 3.68 -1.09
CA SER A 63 -7.00 3.28 -1.87
C SER A 63 -6.94 1.76 -2.07
N ILE A 64 -7.20 0.98 -1.02
CA ILE A 64 -7.24 -0.49 -1.08
C ILE A 64 -8.35 -0.98 -2.02
N LEU A 65 -9.57 -0.41 -1.91
CA LEU A 65 -10.69 -0.79 -2.77
C LEU A 65 -10.38 -0.52 -4.24
N TYR A 66 -9.87 0.67 -4.57
CA TYR A 66 -9.54 1.01 -5.95
C TYR A 66 -8.36 0.22 -6.50
N ALA A 67 -7.33 -0.06 -5.69
CA ALA A 67 -6.21 -0.93 -6.08
C ALA A 67 -6.68 -2.36 -6.40
N SER A 68 -7.58 -2.91 -5.56
CA SER A 68 -8.21 -4.22 -5.79
C SER A 68 -9.05 -4.23 -7.05
N ALA A 69 -9.91 -3.21 -7.24
CA ALA A 69 -10.75 -3.06 -8.43
C ALA A 69 -9.91 -2.89 -9.71
N ALA A 70 -8.78 -2.19 -9.64
CA ALA A 70 -7.87 -2.00 -10.76
C ALA A 70 -7.08 -3.26 -11.15
N GLY A 71 -7.09 -4.30 -10.31
CA GLY A 71 -6.46 -5.57 -10.62
C GLY A 71 -5.00 -5.68 -10.18
N ILE A 72 -4.61 -5.01 -9.08
CA ILE A 72 -3.34 -5.31 -8.41
C ILE A 72 -3.36 -6.77 -7.95
N GLY A 73 -2.36 -7.54 -8.36
CA GLY A 73 -2.36 -8.99 -8.17
C GLY A 73 -2.11 -9.45 -6.74
N ARG A 74 -1.38 -8.65 -5.93
CA ARG A 74 -1.17 -8.89 -4.50
C ARG A 74 -1.33 -7.61 -3.70
N ILE A 75 -2.15 -7.66 -2.66
CA ILE A 75 -2.37 -6.56 -1.72
C ILE A 75 -1.99 -7.02 -0.32
N GLY A 76 -1.03 -6.31 0.30
CA GLY A 76 -0.72 -6.43 1.71
C GLY A 76 -1.44 -5.36 2.51
N ILE A 77 -1.91 -5.69 3.69
CA ILE A 77 -2.53 -4.73 4.62
C ILE A 77 -1.94 -4.93 6.01
N ILE A 78 -1.43 -3.85 6.59
CA ILE A 78 -0.99 -3.86 7.99
C ILE A 78 -1.76 -2.82 8.78
N ASP A 79 -2.44 -3.26 9.84
CA ASP A 79 -3.22 -2.42 10.75
C ASP A 79 -3.47 -3.21 12.04
N ASP A 80 -3.34 -2.59 13.21
CA ASP A 80 -3.53 -3.21 14.52
C ASP A 80 -4.88 -2.87 15.18
N ASP A 81 -5.70 -2.04 14.52
CA ASP A 81 -6.97 -1.59 15.03
C ASP A 81 -8.15 -2.53 14.73
N GLN A 82 -9.23 -2.31 15.47
CA GLN A 82 -10.54 -2.92 15.21
C GLN A 82 -11.50 -1.93 14.54
N VAL A 83 -12.51 -2.49 13.89
CA VAL A 83 -13.58 -1.70 13.25
C VAL A 83 -14.50 -1.14 14.31
N GLU A 84 -14.63 0.18 14.36
CA GLU A 84 -15.52 0.90 15.25
C GLU A 84 -16.64 1.61 14.48
N LYS A 85 -17.79 1.82 15.13
CA LYS A 85 -18.92 2.55 14.53
C LYS A 85 -18.54 3.98 14.12
N SER A 86 -17.69 4.63 14.91
CA SER A 86 -17.15 5.97 14.64
C SER A 86 -16.28 6.06 13.38
N ASN A 87 -15.81 4.92 12.88
CA ASN A 87 -14.98 4.84 11.68
C ASN A 87 -15.80 4.80 10.39
N LEU A 88 -17.02 4.26 10.41
CA LEU A 88 -17.80 3.90 9.22
C LEU A 88 -18.19 5.09 8.34
N GLN A 89 -18.20 6.30 8.88
CA GLN A 89 -18.51 7.52 8.11
C GLN A 89 -17.42 7.88 7.07
N ARG A 90 -16.19 7.32 7.17
CA ARG A 90 -15.09 7.58 6.22
C ARG A 90 -14.30 6.34 5.82
N GLN A 91 -14.35 5.26 6.57
CA GLN A 91 -13.64 4.00 6.29
C GLN A 91 -14.56 3.04 5.54
N VAL A 92 -14.84 3.37 4.27
CA VAL A 92 -15.85 2.73 3.42
C VAL A 92 -15.57 1.26 3.05
N ILE A 93 -14.36 0.76 3.33
CA ILE A 93 -14.02 -0.65 3.15
C ILE A 93 -14.68 -1.53 4.22
N HIS A 94 -14.97 -0.97 5.38
CA HIS A 94 -15.62 -1.67 6.49
C HIS A 94 -17.13 -1.45 6.46
N ASN A 95 -17.87 -2.32 7.14
CA ASN A 95 -19.32 -2.22 7.26
C ASN A 95 -19.80 -2.55 8.69
N ILE A 96 -21.10 -2.32 8.94
CA ILE A 96 -21.72 -2.48 10.28
C ILE A 96 -21.63 -3.91 10.82
N ASN A 97 -21.57 -4.93 9.94
CA ASN A 97 -21.50 -6.33 10.33
C ASN A 97 -20.08 -6.76 10.74
N GLU A 98 -19.10 -5.88 10.54
CA GLU A 98 -17.68 -6.13 10.86
C GLU A 98 -17.23 -5.42 12.15
N LEU A 99 -18.15 -4.79 12.91
CA LEU A 99 -17.85 -4.11 14.17
C LEU A 99 -17.14 -5.05 15.16
N GLY A 100 -16.04 -4.56 15.74
CA GLY A 100 -15.22 -5.31 16.71
C GLY A 100 -14.24 -6.32 16.07
N LYS A 101 -14.28 -6.55 14.74
CA LYS A 101 -13.29 -7.35 14.05
C LYS A 101 -12.06 -6.52 13.70
N ASN A 102 -10.93 -7.18 13.48
CA ASN A 102 -9.72 -6.48 13.02
C ASN A 102 -9.99 -5.80 11.68
N LYS A 103 -9.47 -4.60 11.49
CA LYS A 103 -9.58 -3.87 10.22
C LYS A 103 -8.98 -4.65 9.05
N THR A 104 -7.88 -5.37 9.28
CA THR A 104 -7.23 -6.22 8.28
C THR A 104 -8.12 -7.34 7.78
N ASP A 105 -8.82 -8.06 8.68
CA ASP A 105 -9.75 -9.13 8.31
C ASP A 105 -10.95 -8.60 7.53
N SER A 106 -11.54 -7.49 8.01
CA SER A 106 -12.66 -6.81 7.36
C SER A 106 -12.28 -6.33 5.94
N ALA A 107 -11.10 -5.72 5.80
CA ALA A 107 -10.60 -5.26 4.51
C ALA A 107 -10.30 -6.41 3.55
N ALA A 108 -9.66 -7.49 4.03
CA ALA A 108 -9.38 -8.68 3.22
C ALA A 108 -10.66 -9.31 2.67
N LYS A 109 -11.69 -9.46 3.50
CA LYS A 109 -13.00 -9.96 3.07
C LYS A 109 -13.58 -9.08 1.97
N ARG A 110 -13.54 -7.75 2.14
CA ARG A 110 -14.09 -6.82 1.15
C ARG A 110 -13.33 -6.83 -0.18
N ILE A 111 -12.00 -6.99 -0.15
CA ILE A 111 -11.19 -7.17 -1.35
C ILE A 111 -11.63 -8.42 -2.11
N LEU A 112 -11.76 -9.57 -1.43
CA LEU A 112 -12.10 -10.83 -2.05
C LEU A 112 -13.54 -10.86 -2.59
N GLU A 113 -14.48 -10.15 -1.96
CA GLU A 113 -15.82 -9.93 -2.51
C GLU A 113 -15.78 -9.10 -3.80
N LEU A 114 -14.87 -8.11 -3.90
CA LEU A 114 -14.72 -7.25 -5.07
C LEU A 114 -13.89 -7.92 -6.16
N ASN A 115 -12.78 -8.56 -5.80
CA ASN A 115 -11.84 -9.22 -6.72
C ASN A 115 -11.32 -10.54 -6.12
N PRO A 116 -11.99 -11.67 -6.36
CA PRO A 116 -11.60 -12.96 -5.79
C PRO A 116 -10.24 -13.47 -6.26
N ASN A 117 -9.69 -12.91 -7.34
CA ASN A 117 -8.38 -13.29 -7.89
C ASN A 117 -7.21 -12.55 -7.24
N CYS A 118 -7.46 -11.61 -6.32
CA CYS A 118 -6.43 -10.88 -5.59
C CYS A 118 -5.80 -11.75 -4.50
N ASP A 119 -4.47 -11.82 -4.47
CA ASP A 119 -3.72 -12.43 -3.36
C ASP A 119 -3.63 -11.43 -2.20
N VAL A 120 -4.33 -11.70 -1.10
CA VAL A 120 -4.41 -10.79 0.05
C VAL A 120 -3.56 -11.31 1.20
N LYS A 121 -2.58 -10.51 1.64
CA LYS A 121 -1.75 -10.79 2.81
C LYS A 121 -2.07 -9.78 3.92
N ILE A 122 -2.47 -10.26 5.09
CA ILE A 122 -2.79 -9.40 6.24
C ILE A 122 -1.74 -9.54 7.34
N PHE A 123 -1.50 -8.42 8.04
CA PHE A 123 -0.64 -8.33 9.21
C PHE A 123 -1.43 -7.59 10.29
N THR A 124 -1.97 -8.34 11.24
CA THR A 124 -2.78 -7.79 12.34
C THR A 124 -1.86 -7.43 13.51
N GLU A 125 -0.95 -6.53 13.24
CA GLU A 125 0.06 -6.07 14.19
C GLU A 125 0.50 -4.64 13.85
N ARG A 126 1.06 -3.96 14.84
CA ARG A 126 1.63 -2.63 14.66
C ARG A 126 3.00 -2.70 14.00
N LEU A 127 3.19 -1.86 12.99
CA LEU A 127 4.50 -1.70 12.34
C LEU A 127 5.50 -1.09 13.32
N ASN A 128 6.68 -1.70 13.45
CA ASN A 128 7.73 -1.27 14.35
C ASN A 128 9.12 -1.60 13.77
N ILE A 129 10.19 -1.18 14.46
CA ILE A 129 11.59 -1.35 13.99
C ILE A 129 11.95 -2.84 13.76
N LYS A 130 11.33 -3.77 14.49
CA LYS A 130 11.69 -5.19 14.41
C LYS A 130 11.05 -5.89 13.20
N ASN A 131 9.85 -5.44 12.77
CA ASN A 131 9.09 -6.11 11.71
C ASN A 131 9.06 -5.35 10.38
N VAL A 132 9.34 -4.03 10.35
CA VAL A 132 9.14 -3.17 9.17
C VAL A 132 9.87 -3.65 7.93
N LEU A 133 11.15 -3.99 8.02
CA LEU A 133 11.94 -4.44 6.86
C LEU A 133 11.43 -5.77 6.32
N GLN A 134 11.09 -6.70 7.23
CA GLN A 134 10.58 -8.02 6.86
C GLN A 134 9.19 -7.91 6.20
N THR A 135 8.34 -7.00 6.68
CA THR A 135 7.00 -6.77 6.13
C THR A 135 7.05 -6.14 4.74
N ILE A 136 7.90 -5.10 4.56
CA ILE A 136 7.97 -4.32 3.31
C ILE A 136 8.69 -5.08 2.17
N LYS A 137 9.71 -5.88 2.48
CA LYS A 137 10.60 -6.46 1.46
C LYS A 137 9.88 -7.23 0.35
N ASP A 138 8.77 -7.90 0.66
CA ASP A 138 8.02 -8.77 -0.24
C ASP A 138 7.09 -8.02 -1.21
N PHE A 139 7.00 -6.68 -1.09
CA PHE A 139 6.14 -5.83 -1.90
C PHE A 139 6.94 -4.94 -2.84
N ASP A 140 6.34 -4.60 -3.99
CA ASP A 140 6.95 -3.72 -4.99
C ASP A 140 6.82 -2.25 -4.63
N ILE A 141 5.66 -1.86 -4.05
CA ILE A 141 5.28 -0.50 -3.71
C ILE A 141 4.69 -0.49 -2.31
N VAL A 142 4.94 0.58 -1.57
CA VAL A 142 4.33 0.83 -0.26
C VAL A 142 3.45 2.07 -0.33
N CYS A 143 2.21 1.96 0.17
CA CYS A 143 1.29 3.07 0.35
C CYS A 143 1.18 3.36 1.85
N ASP A 144 1.70 4.49 2.28
CA ASP A 144 1.54 4.95 3.66
C ASP A 144 0.23 5.73 3.81
N CYS A 145 -0.73 5.10 4.48
CA CYS A 145 -2.03 5.63 4.84
C CYS A 145 -2.17 5.80 6.37
N SER A 146 -1.04 5.79 7.09
CA SER A 146 -1.01 5.95 8.55
C SER A 146 -1.31 7.38 8.97
N ASP A 147 -1.75 7.56 10.20
CA ASP A 147 -2.12 8.86 10.77
C ASP A 147 -1.12 9.39 11.81
N ASN A 148 -0.01 8.67 12.04
CA ASN A 148 0.99 9.07 13.02
C ASN A 148 2.39 9.22 12.42
N PHE A 149 3.10 10.24 12.88
CA PHE A 149 4.43 10.59 12.37
C PHE A 149 5.47 9.49 12.60
N GLY A 150 5.41 8.78 13.72
CA GLY A 150 6.37 7.71 14.03
C GLY A 150 6.35 6.60 12.99
N THR A 151 5.16 6.14 12.59
CA THR A 151 4.99 5.14 11.52
C THR A 151 5.46 5.70 10.18
N ARG A 152 5.14 6.95 9.84
CA ARG A 152 5.54 7.59 8.58
C ARG A 152 7.06 7.63 8.40
N TYR A 153 7.80 8.08 9.40
CA TYR A 153 9.27 8.07 9.34
C TYR A 153 9.84 6.66 9.25
N LEU A 154 9.29 5.72 10.03
CA LEU A 154 9.72 4.32 10.01
C LEU A 154 9.53 3.69 8.62
N VAL A 155 8.37 3.91 7.98
CA VAL A 155 8.06 3.40 6.63
C VAL A 155 8.97 4.05 5.60
N ASN A 156 9.18 5.37 5.68
CA ASN A 156 10.09 6.09 4.78
C ASN A 156 11.51 5.52 4.85
N ASP A 157 12.07 5.38 6.06
CA ASP A 157 13.43 4.84 6.25
C ASP A 157 13.55 3.41 5.71
N ALA A 158 12.57 2.57 6.00
CA ALA A 158 12.54 1.21 5.49
C ALA A 158 12.43 1.15 3.95
N CYS A 159 11.62 2.01 3.34
CA CYS A 159 11.53 2.11 1.88
C CYS A 159 12.83 2.58 1.24
N ILE A 160 13.56 3.51 1.86
CA ILE A 160 14.89 3.94 1.41
C ILE A 160 15.87 2.77 1.46
N ILE A 161 15.97 2.08 2.61
CA ILE A 161 16.87 0.94 2.82
C ILE A 161 16.60 -0.17 1.79
N LEU A 162 15.32 -0.48 1.54
CA LEU A 162 14.90 -1.54 0.63
C LEU A 162 14.77 -1.09 -0.83
N SER A 163 15.05 0.18 -1.13
CA SER A 163 14.89 0.80 -2.45
C SER A 163 13.48 0.59 -3.02
N LYS A 164 12.44 0.74 -2.18
CA LYS A 164 11.03 0.61 -2.57
C LYS A 164 10.40 1.98 -2.78
N PRO A 165 9.60 2.18 -3.86
CA PRO A 165 8.76 3.36 -4.00
C PRO A 165 7.76 3.47 -2.85
N LEU A 166 7.62 4.69 -2.32
CA LEU A 166 6.66 5.03 -1.27
C LEU A 166 5.65 6.05 -1.79
N ILE A 167 4.37 5.67 -1.77
CA ILE A 167 3.26 6.59 -1.98
C ILE A 167 2.81 7.06 -0.60
N PHE A 168 2.97 8.36 -0.36
CA PHE A 168 2.62 9.00 0.91
C PHE A 168 1.30 9.75 0.76
N GLY A 169 0.36 9.51 1.65
CA GLY A 169 -0.89 10.24 1.76
C GLY A 169 -1.12 10.79 3.17
N SER A 170 -1.59 12.03 3.27
CA SER A 170 -1.95 12.67 4.54
C SER A 170 -3.13 13.58 4.36
N VAL A 171 -4.03 13.61 5.34
CA VAL A 171 -5.16 14.54 5.40
C VAL A 171 -5.22 15.15 6.79
N GLN A 172 -5.34 16.49 6.84
CA GLN A 172 -5.52 17.23 8.07
C GLN A 172 -6.57 18.33 7.85
N GLY A 173 -7.71 18.24 8.53
CA GLY A 173 -8.84 19.13 8.29
C GLY A 173 -9.36 19.01 6.85
N PHE A 174 -9.26 20.08 6.08
CA PHE A 174 -9.65 20.16 4.66
C PHE A 174 -8.46 20.17 3.71
N GLU A 175 -7.25 19.93 4.21
CA GLU A 175 -6.04 19.89 3.40
C GLU A 175 -5.56 18.46 3.24
N GLY A 176 -5.11 18.13 2.03
CA GLY A 176 -4.54 16.81 1.70
C GLY A 176 -3.16 16.97 1.07
N GLN A 177 -2.27 16.05 1.40
CA GLN A 177 -0.96 15.92 0.77
C GLN A 177 -0.84 14.54 0.15
N LEU A 178 -0.33 14.49 -1.07
CA LEU A 178 -0.01 13.26 -1.78
C LEU A 178 1.36 13.42 -2.44
N SER A 179 2.24 12.47 -2.20
CA SER A 179 3.58 12.49 -2.78
C SER A 179 4.08 11.08 -3.08
N VAL A 180 5.00 10.96 -4.04
CA VAL A 180 5.69 9.72 -4.34
C VAL A 180 7.18 9.92 -4.07
N PHE A 181 7.72 9.10 -3.19
CA PHE A 181 9.11 9.12 -2.78
C PHE A 181 9.86 7.89 -3.26
N ASN A 182 11.18 8.01 -3.34
CA ASN A 182 12.09 6.93 -3.70
C ASN A 182 11.77 6.24 -5.05
N LEU A 183 11.04 6.93 -5.93
CA LEU A 183 10.89 6.51 -7.31
C LEU A 183 12.13 6.93 -8.08
N ASN A 184 12.88 5.97 -8.65
CA ASN A 184 14.15 6.21 -9.35
C ASN A 184 15.23 6.92 -8.50
N LYS A 185 15.29 6.64 -7.19
CA LYS A 185 16.22 7.25 -6.20
C LYS A 185 16.03 8.76 -6.00
N ASN A 186 14.85 9.29 -6.27
CA ASN A 186 14.50 10.67 -6.01
C ASN A 186 14.05 10.87 -4.55
N LEU A 187 13.72 12.11 -4.19
CA LEU A 187 13.34 12.65 -2.89
C LEU A 187 12.75 11.66 -1.87
N SER A 188 13.11 11.83 -0.60
CA SER A 188 12.50 11.17 0.55
C SER A 188 11.60 12.14 1.32
N LEU A 189 10.79 11.62 2.25
CA LEU A 189 9.89 12.41 3.10
C LEU A 189 10.63 13.48 3.91
N ILE A 190 11.87 13.21 4.32
CA ILE A 190 12.71 14.15 5.09
C ILE A 190 12.92 15.47 4.35
N HIS A 191 13.03 15.46 3.03
CA HIS A 191 13.22 16.67 2.23
C HIS A 191 11.98 17.59 2.18
N ILE A 192 10.81 17.09 2.56
CA ILE A 192 9.56 17.88 2.58
C ILE A 192 9.21 18.34 3.99
N SER A 193 9.56 17.53 5.00
CA SER A 193 9.21 17.81 6.39
C SER A 193 10.23 18.68 7.13
N GLU A 194 11.42 18.91 6.58
CA GLU A 194 12.33 19.91 7.13
C GLU A 194 11.79 21.32 6.80
N PRO A 195 11.45 22.13 7.83
CA PRO A 195 11.13 23.53 7.58
C PRO A 195 12.36 24.15 6.94
N THR A 196 12.21 24.72 5.75
CA THR A 196 13.22 25.55 5.13
C THR A 196 13.58 26.62 6.18
N ARG A 197 14.74 26.50 6.83
CA ARG A 197 15.28 27.59 7.64
C ARG A 197 15.53 28.71 6.66
N LEU A 198 14.57 29.64 6.59
CA LEU A 198 14.82 30.94 6.03
C LEU A 198 15.89 31.57 6.94
N THR A 199 17.14 31.47 6.52
CA THR A 199 18.22 32.31 7.06
C THR A 199 17.90 33.73 6.67
N CYS A 200 17.39 34.49 7.66
CA CYS A 200 17.39 35.93 7.59
C CYS A 200 18.82 36.44 7.67
#